data_b366f41d1544487f56ffe5aa64283d3f
#
_entry.id   b366f41d1544487f56ffe5aa64283d3f
#
_cell.length_a   1.000
_cell.length_b   1.000
_cell.length_c   1.000
_cell.angle_alpha   90.00
_cell.angle_beta   90.00
_cell.angle_gamma   90.00
#
_symmetry.space_group_name_H-M   'P 1'
#
loop_
_entity.id
_entity.type
_entity.pdbx_description
1 polymer ?
#
loop_
_entity_poly.entity_id
_entity_poly.type
_entity_poly.pdbx_seq_one_letter_code
_entity_poly.pdbx_strand_id
1 'polypeptide(L)'
;MELRKYQQEIIDIGLSKLLEHDFIYLAMEVRTGKTLTSLGLANKMFMKNVLFITKKKAIDSIESDYKLLAPKYKLIVINYESLHKAPDLKWDMIICDEAHSMGAFPKPNKRARDVKKLIYKTRAKVILLSGTPTPESYSQMYHQVYGVRNNPFNDCVNFYRFSDKYVRVRERKINGLYIRDYSKGLDSILDKMKPYMVNFSQKEAGFKTSIKEQVLHVKLKDLTYDIASKLKRDLVIEGDEEIILADTPVKLMMKLHQLYSGTVKFESGNHMVIDFSKALFIKKHFKTKKIAIFYKFKAELEALKMTYGEELTTELKEFRSTKKNIALQIVSGREGISLKEADYIVYYNIDFSATSYWQSRDRMTTKNRLKNSIYWVFSKHGIENEIYKAVTKKKDYTVRHFKKDLLSL
;
A
#
# COMPACT_ATOMS: atom_id res chain seq x y z
N MET A 1 -12.74 3.83 -26.84
CA MET A 1 -11.46 3.16 -26.55
C MET A 1 -11.66 1.65 -26.64
N GLU A 2 -10.79 0.92 -27.35
CA GLU A 2 -10.84 -0.53 -27.38
C GLU A 2 -10.06 -1.14 -26.21
N LEU A 3 -10.66 -2.15 -25.58
CA LEU A 3 -10.00 -2.93 -24.55
C LEU A 3 -8.96 -3.87 -25.19
N ARG A 4 -7.88 -4.14 -24.49
CA ARG A 4 -6.85 -5.08 -24.93
C ARG A 4 -7.41 -6.50 -24.98
N LYS A 5 -6.87 -7.35 -25.86
CA LYS A 5 -7.32 -8.73 -26.04
C LYS A 5 -7.45 -9.49 -24.71
N TYR A 6 -6.41 -9.46 -23.87
CA TYR A 6 -6.46 -10.13 -22.58
C TYR A 6 -7.53 -9.56 -21.63
N GLN A 7 -7.85 -8.25 -21.72
CA GLN A 7 -8.93 -7.67 -20.90
C GLN A 7 -10.29 -8.20 -21.34
N GLN A 8 -10.49 -8.38 -22.66
CA GLN A 8 -11.71 -8.99 -23.20
C GLN A 8 -11.84 -10.45 -22.73
N GLU A 9 -10.76 -11.23 -22.80
CA GLU A 9 -10.70 -12.62 -22.32
C GLU A 9 -11.03 -12.70 -20.81
N ILE A 10 -10.46 -11.80 -19.98
CA ILE A 10 -10.77 -11.74 -18.55
C ILE A 10 -12.22 -11.33 -18.29
N ILE A 11 -12.78 -10.44 -19.11
CA ILE A 11 -14.20 -10.06 -19.03
C ILE A 11 -15.10 -11.27 -19.34
N ASP A 12 -14.76 -12.10 -20.32
CA ASP A 12 -15.55 -13.29 -20.66
C ASP A 12 -15.52 -14.32 -19.52
N ILE A 13 -14.35 -14.60 -18.98
CA ILE A 13 -14.20 -15.45 -17.78
C ILE A 13 -14.97 -14.85 -16.59
N GLY A 14 -14.85 -13.54 -16.40
CA GLY A 14 -15.51 -12.80 -15.32
C GLY A 14 -17.04 -12.83 -15.42
N LEU A 15 -17.55 -12.74 -16.64
CA LEU A 15 -18.99 -12.84 -16.91
C LEU A 15 -19.53 -14.20 -16.42
N SER A 16 -18.90 -15.31 -16.80
CA SER A 16 -19.31 -16.65 -16.36
C SER A 16 -19.33 -16.78 -14.84
N LYS A 17 -18.25 -16.29 -14.15
CA LYS A 17 -18.17 -16.35 -12.69
C LYS A 17 -19.21 -15.47 -12.00
N LEU A 18 -19.50 -14.26 -12.52
CA LEU A 18 -20.53 -13.39 -11.97
C LEU A 18 -21.97 -13.91 -12.20
N LEU A 19 -22.19 -14.66 -13.28
CA LEU A 19 -23.49 -15.32 -13.50
C LEU A 19 -23.70 -16.48 -12.53
N GLU A 20 -22.64 -17.24 -12.27
CA GLU A 20 -22.70 -18.42 -11.38
C GLU A 20 -22.72 -18.04 -9.90
N HIS A 21 -21.91 -17.06 -9.48
CA HIS A 21 -21.64 -16.79 -8.05
C HIS A 21 -22.13 -15.43 -7.54
N ASP A 22 -22.63 -14.54 -8.41
CA ASP A 22 -22.90 -13.12 -8.13
C ASP A 22 -21.65 -12.33 -7.64
N PHE A 23 -20.47 -12.92 -7.75
CA PHE A 23 -19.23 -12.43 -7.18
C PHE A 23 -18.02 -12.84 -8.01
N ILE A 24 -17.04 -11.92 -8.11
CA ILE A 24 -15.72 -12.21 -8.65
C ILE A 24 -14.64 -11.40 -7.92
N TYR A 25 -13.47 -12.00 -7.78
CA TYR A 25 -12.26 -11.33 -7.32
C TYR A 25 -11.24 -11.22 -8.48
N LEU A 26 -11.02 -10.03 -9.01
CA LEU A 26 -9.99 -9.76 -10.02
C LEU A 26 -8.65 -9.46 -9.31
N ALA A 27 -7.86 -10.50 -9.13
CA ALA A 27 -6.51 -10.44 -8.57
C ALA A 27 -5.48 -10.12 -9.67
N MET A 28 -5.62 -8.93 -10.24
CA MET A 28 -4.78 -8.47 -11.35
C MET A 28 -3.67 -7.55 -10.81
N GLU A 29 -2.42 -7.79 -11.19
CA GLU A 29 -1.29 -6.96 -10.77
C GLU A 29 -1.45 -5.50 -11.17
N VAL A 30 -0.68 -4.60 -10.52
CA VAL A 30 -0.70 -3.17 -10.84
C VAL A 30 -0.43 -2.94 -12.33
N ARG A 31 -1.12 -1.93 -12.93
CA ARG A 31 -1.00 -1.54 -14.35
C ARG A 31 -1.45 -2.56 -15.40
N THR A 32 -2.09 -3.64 -15.01
CA THR A 32 -2.72 -4.58 -15.96
C THR A 32 -4.11 -4.13 -16.42
N GLY A 33 -4.60 -2.98 -15.94
CA GLY A 33 -5.88 -2.39 -16.37
C GLY A 33 -7.11 -2.91 -15.63
N LYS A 34 -6.98 -3.25 -14.34
CA LYS A 34 -8.08 -3.69 -13.47
C LYS A 34 -9.35 -2.86 -13.59
N THR A 35 -9.21 -1.52 -13.53
CA THR A 35 -10.32 -0.57 -13.60
C THR A 35 -11.09 -0.74 -14.90
N LEU A 36 -10.40 -0.65 -16.04
CA LEU A 36 -11.04 -0.80 -17.36
C LEU A 36 -11.68 -2.19 -17.55
N THR A 37 -11.04 -3.25 -17.03
CA THR A 37 -11.58 -4.61 -17.08
C THR A 37 -12.87 -4.71 -16.27
N SER A 38 -12.90 -4.16 -15.03
CA SER A 38 -14.11 -4.19 -14.20
C SER A 38 -15.24 -3.35 -14.77
N LEU A 39 -14.93 -2.16 -15.33
CA LEU A 39 -15.92 -1.31 -16.00
C LEU A 39 -16.47 -2.00 -17.27
N GLY A 40 -15.59 -2.63 -18.05
CA GLY A 40 -15.99 -3.42 -19.22
C GLY A 40 -16.88 -4.61 -18.86
N LEU A 41 -16.59 -5.29 -17.75
CA LEU A 41 -17.41 -6.39 -17.25
C LEU A 41 -18.81 -5.93 -16.83
N ALA A 42 -18.91 -4.80 -16.11
CA ALA A 42 -20.19 -4.18 -15.78
C ALA A 42 -21.00 -3.82 -17.04
N ASN A 43 -20.35 -3.32 -18.08
CA ASN A 43 -20.99 -3.00 -19.35
C ASN A 43 -21.51 -4.26 -20.08
N LYS A 44 -20.69 -5.32 -20.11
CA LYS A 44 -21.07 -6.59 -20.74
C LYS A 44 -22.23 -7.30 -20.02
N MET A 45 -22.41 -7.05 -18.73
CA MET A 45 -23.54 -7.53 -17.94
C MET A 45 -24.79 -6.64 -18.02
N PHE A 46 -24.78 -5.60 -18.85
CA PHE A 46 -25.90 -4.64 -19.00
C PHE A 46 -26.38 -4.05 -17.68
N MET A 47 -25.47 -3.74 -16.75
CA MET A 47 -25.80 -3.07 -15.50
C MET A 47 -26.40 -1.69 -15.78
N LYS A 48 -27.27 -1.21 -14.89
CA LYS A 48 -27.87 0.15 -14.98
C LYS A 48 -27.19 1.11 -14.00
N ASN A 49 -26.99 0.69 -12.76
CA ASN A 49 -26.38 1.52 -11.72
C ASN A 49 -25.18 0.76 -11.11
N VAL A 50 -24.00 1.33 -11.24
CA VAL A 50 -22.74 0.77 -10.72
C VAL A 50 -22.16 1.70 -9.69
N LEU A 51 -21.87 1.19 -8.50
CA LEU A 51 -21.13 1.90 -7.47
C LEU A 51 -19.67 1.42 -7.45
N PHE A 52 -18.75 2.34 -7.63
CA PHE A 52 -17.31 2.06 -7.57
C PHE A 52 -16.72 2.66 -6.30
N ILE A 53 -16.23 1.81 -5.40
CA ILE A 53 -15.67 2.21 -4.12
C ILE A 53 -14.14 2.11 -4.21
N THR A 54 -13.43 3.21 -3.96
CA THR A 54 -11.98 3.28 -4.10
C THR A 54 -11.36 4.20 -3.04
N LYS A 55 -10.09 4.57 -3.22
CA LYS A 55 -9.41 5.61 -2.43
C LYS A 55 -9.62 6.98 -3.04
N LYS A 56 -9.73 8.03 -2.23
CA LYS A 56 -10.01 9.40 -2.68
C LYS A 56 -9.15 9.84 -3.87
N LYS A 57 -7.85 9.52 -3.86
CA LYS A 57 -6.90 9.91 -4.92
C LYS A 57 -7.11 9.18 -6.27
N ALA A 58 -7.86 8.10 -6.30
CA ALA A 58 -8.10 7.32 -7.51
C ALA A 58 -9.40 7.70 -8.23
N ILE A 59 -10.27 8.51 -7.62
CA ILE A 59 -11.59 8.88 -8.16
C ILE A 59 -11.46 9.46 -9.55
N ASP A 60 -10.68 10.53 -9.72
CA ASP A 60 -10.53 11.23 -11.01
C ASP A 60 -10.03 10.32 -12.13
N SER A 61 -9.11 9.39 -11.80
CA SER A 61 -8.59 8.42 -12.76
C SER A 61 -9.65 7.43 -13.21
N ILE A 62 -10.50 6.96 -12.28
CA ILE A 62 -11.59 6.01 -12.57
C ILE A 62 -12.67 6.68 -13.41
N GLU A 63 -13.03 7.93 -13.10
CA GLU A 63 -13.98 8.71 -13.88
C GLU A 63 -13.46 9.00 -15.30
N SER A 64 -12.14 9.23 -15.42
CA SER A 64 -11.49 9.37 -16.73
C SER A 64 -11.57 8.09 -17.55
N ASP A 65 -11.26 6.94 -16.92
CA ASP A 65 -11.35 5.61 -17.57
C ASP A 65 -12.80 5.30 -17.99
N TYR A 66 -13.77 5.66 -17.16
CA TYR A 66 -15.19 5.50 -17.48
C TYR A 66 -15.61 6.34 -18.68
N LYS A 67 -15.22 7.63 -18.73
CA LYS A 67 -15.48 8.51 -19.88
C LYS A 67 -14.85 7.98 -21.16
N LEU A 68 -13.62 7.44 -21.07
CA LEU A 68 -12.91 6.87 -22.22
C LEU A 68 -13.57 5.58 -22.73
N LEU A 69 -14.09 4.74 -21.85
CA LEU A 69 -14.79 3.51 -22.21
C LEU A 69 -16.20 3.81 -22.75
N ALA A 70 -16.82 4.90 -22.32
CA ALA A 70 -18.18 5.34 -22.65
C ALA A 70 -19.25 4.23 -22.53
N PRO A 71 -19.36 3.53 -21.39
CA PRO A 71 -20.32 2.45 -21.23
C PRO A 71 -21.77 2.99 -21.06
N LYS A 72 -22.75 2.10 -21.21
CA LYS A 72 -24.19 2.46 -21.21
C LYS A 72 -24.86 2.43 -19.83
N TYR A 73 -24.10 2.51 -18.73
CA TYR A 73 -24.66 2.52 -17.36
C TYR A 73 -24.26 3.77 -16.59
N LYS A 74 -24.98 4.06 -15.51
CA LYS A 74 -24.64 5.16 -14.60
C LYS A 74 -23.58 4.68 -13.61
N LEU A 75 -22.42 5.35 -13.58
CA LEU A 75 -21.36 5.11 -12.60
C LEU A 75 -21.37 6.18 -11.51
N ILE A 76 -21.26 5.78 -10.27
CA ILE A 76 -20.92 6.65 -9.14
C ILE A 76 -19.64 6.15 -8.52
N VAL A 77 -18.64 7.01 -8.43
CA VAL A 77 -17.35 6.72 -7.80
C VAL A 77 -17.29 7.39 -6.45
N ILE A 78 -16.97 6.64 -5.40
CA ILE A 78 -16.91 7.15 -4.03
C ILE A 78 -15.73 6.55 -3.28
N ASN A 79 -15.19 7.28 -2.30
CA ASN A 79 -14.16 6.71 -1.45
C ASN A 79 -14.76 5.97 -0.24
N TYR A 80 -14.03 4.99 0.28
CA TYR A 80 -14.46 4.15 1.42
C TYR A 80 -14.94 4.98 2.62
N GLU A 81 -14.25 6.07 2.94
CA GLU A 81 -14.54 6.92 4.10
C GLU A 81 -15.83 7.73 3.93
N SER A 82 -16.25 7.96 2.69
CA SER A 82 -17.46 8.71 2.34
C SER A 82 -18.63 7.80 1.93
N LEU A 83 -18.54 6.49 2.14
CA LEU A 83 -19.54 5.52 1.69
C LEU A 83 -20.95 5.83 2.23
N HIS A 84 -21.06 6.45 3.41
CA HIS A 84 -22.32 6.92 4.01
C HIS A 84 -23.01 8.03 3.18
N LYS A 85 -22.31 8.65 2.23
CA LYS A 85 -22.85 9.67 1.31
C LYS A 85 -23.30 9.07 -0.02
N ALA A 86 -23.19 7.76 -0.20
CA ALA A 86 -23.66 7.11 -1.42
C ALA A 86 -25.19 7.33 -1.55
N PRO A 87 -25.67 7.76 -2.73
CA PRO A 87 -27.08 8.00 -2.93
C PRO A 87 -27.88 6.70 -2.74
N ASP A 88 -29.13 6.84 -2.25
CA ASP A 88 -30.03 5.71 -2.07
C ASP A 88 -30.61 5.29 -3.42
N LEU A 89 -29.82 4.52 -4.17
CA LEU A 89 -30.18 3.96 -5.46
C LEU A 89 -30.19 2.43 -5.37
N LYS A 90 -30.99 1.81 -6.25
CA LYS A 90 -30.88 0.37 -6.46
C LYS A 90 -29.59 0.08 -7.23
N TRP A 91 -28.57 -0.38 -6.54
CA TRP A 91 -27.30 -0.77 -7.13
C TRP A 91 -27.39 -2.16 -7.74
N ASP A 92 -27.03 -2.30 -9.02
CA ASP A 92 -26.97 -3.59 -9.69
C ASP A 92 -25.60 -4.25 -9.47
N MET A 93 -24.56 -3.42 -9.34
CA MET A 93 -23.18 -3.87 -9.12
C MET A 93 -22.42 -2.93 -8.18
N ILE A 94 -21.60 -3.53 -7.31
CA ILE A 94 -20.66 -2.83 -6.44
C ILE A 94 -19.24 -3.31 -6.80
N ILE A 95 -18.36 -2.38 -7.16
CA ILE A 95 -16.95 -2.64 -7.44
C ILE A 95 -16.13 -2.06 -6.29
N CYS A 96 -15.33 -2.90 -5.60
CA CYS A 96 -14.47 -2.48 -4.51
C CYS A 96 -13.01 -2.56 -4.96
N ASP A 97 -12.39 -1.41 -5.18
CA ASP A 97 -10.98 -1.31 -5.52
C ASP A 97 -10.10 -1.37 -4.28
N GLU A 98 -8.87 -1.90 -4.42
CA GLU A 98 -7.94 -2.16 -3.32
C GLU A 98 -8.61 -2.93 -2.15
N ALA A 99 -9.35 -3.99 -2.51
CA ALA A 99 -10.15 -4.79 -1.58
C ALA A 99 -9.34 -5.36 -0.40
N HIS A 100 -8.02 -5.58 -0.57
CA HIS A 100 -7.13 -5.99 0.52
C HIS A 100 -7.20 -5.05 1.73
N SER A 101 -7.58 -3.77 1.53
CA SER A 101 -7.75 -2.80 2.61
C SER A 101 -8.89 -3.15 3.58
N MET A 102 -9.78 -4.06 3.20
CA MET A 102 -10.83 -4.62 4.06
C MET A 102 -10.38 -5.85 4.85
N GLY A 103 -9.18 -6.37 4.56
CA GLY A 103 -8.69 -7.67 5.05
C GLY A 103 -8.17 -7.70 6.49
N ALA A 104 -8.56 -6.77 7.37
CA ALA A 104 -8.16 -6.82 8.77
C ALA A 104 -8.69 -8.08 9.48
N PHE A 105 -7.89 -8.66 10.36
CA PHE A 105 -8.26 -9.81 11.19
C PHE A 105 -7.68 -9.68 12.61
N PRO A 106 -8.23 -10.33 13.65
CA PRO A 106 -9.42 -11.18 13.64
C PRO A 106 -10.73 -10.41 13.55
N LYS A 107 -10.76 -9.10 13.83
CA LYS A 107 -11.96 -8.25 13.74
C LYS A 107 -11.99 -7.45 12.42
N PRO A 108 -13.15 -7.30 11.79
CA PRO A 108 -13.28 -6.48 10.60
C PRO A 108 -13.01 -5.01 10.91
N ASN A 109 -12.31 -4.32 10.03
CA ASN A 109 -12.16 -2.88 10.11
C ASN A 109 -13.46 -2.15 9.67
N LYS A 110 -13.48 -0.82 9.81
CA LYS A 110 -14.67 0.00 9.47
C LYS A 110 -15.06 -0.19 8.00
N ARG A 111 -14.10 -0.17 7.06
CA ARG A 111 -14.36 -0.33 5.62
C ARG A 111 -15.08 -1.64 5.32
N ALA A 112 -14.60 -2.75 5.86
CA ALA A 112 -15.21 -4.07 5.69
C ALA A 112 -16.65 -4.11 6.24
N ARG A 113 -16.89 -3.51 7.40
CA ARG A 113 -18.23 -3.44 7.99
C ARG A 113 -19.20 -2.60 7.16
N ASP A 114 -18.76 -1.44 6.68
CA ASP A 114 -19.60 -0.51 5.92
C ASP A 114 -19.97 -1.09 4.54
N VAL A 115 -18.98 -1.69 3.85
CA VAL A 115 -19.19 -2.37 2.56
C VAL A 115 -20.12 -3.59 2.73
N LYS A 116 -19.94 -4.39 3.79
CA LYS A 116 -20.84 -5.51 4.10
C LYS A 116 -22.29 -5.03 4.25
N LYS A 117 -22.54 -3.99 5.04
CA LYS A 117 -23.89 -3.43 5.25
C LYS A 117 -24.51 -3.02 3.90
N LEU A 118 -23.74 -2.38 3.04
CA LEU A 118 -24.20 -1.94 1.73
C LEU A 118 -24.57 -3.13 0.84
N ILE A 119 -23.72 -4.15 0.72
CA ILE A 119 -23.97 -5.35 -0.08
C ILE A 119 -25.24 -6.06 0.41
N TYR A 120 -25.41 -6.19 1.72
CA TYR A 120 -26.63 -6.80 2.29
C TYR A 120 -27.91 -6.03 1.95
N LYS A 121 -27.87 -4.68 2.03
CA LYS A 121 -29.01 -3.81 1.71
C LYS A 121 -29.40 -3.90 0.23
N THR A 122 -28.41 -3.94 -0.66
CA THR A 122 -28.64 -3.73 -2.11
C THR A 122 -28.82 -5.02 -2.89
N ARG A 123 -28.28 -6.14 -2.41
CA ARG A 123 -28.19 -7.43 -3.13
C ARG A 123 -27.46 -7.35 -4.47
N ALA A 124 -26.62 -6.34 -4.64
CA ALA A 124 -25.86 -6.12 -5.86
C ALA A 124 -24.84 -7.23 -6.11
N LYS A 125 -24.51 -7.47 -7.38
CA LYS A 125 -23.33 -8.28 -7.77
C LYS A 125 -22.06 -7.56 -7.34
N VAL A 126 -21.02 -8.32 -6.99
CA VAL A 126 -19.80 -7.76 -6.39
C VAL A 126 -18.56 -8.09 -7.20
N ILE A 127 -17.76 -7.07 -7.50
CA ILE A 127 -16.40 -7.23 -8.03
C ILE A 127 -15.41 -6.69 -7.00
N LEU A 128 -14.47 -7.52 -6.56
CA LEU A 128 -13.34 -7.09 -5.75
C LEU A 128 -12.09 -6.98 -6.62
N LEU A 129 -11.35 -5.88 -6.45
CA LEU A 129 -10.12 -5.63 -7.20
C LEU A 129 -8.93 -5.51 -6.24
N SER A 130 -7.85 -6.22 -6.52
CA SER A 130 -6.57 -5.99 -5.83
C SER A 130 -5.40 -6.52 -6.66
N GLY A 131 -4.27 -5.81 -6.64
CA GLY A 131 -3.00 -6.31 -7.16
C GLY A 131 -2.27 -7.21 -6.17
N THR A 132 -2.64 -7.13 -4.89
CA THR A 132 -2.03 -7.88 -3.77
C THR A 132 -3.14 -8.29 -2.81
N PRO A 133 -3.91 -9.35 -3.11
CA PRO A 133 -5.10 -9.73 -2.33
C PRO A 133 -4.82 -10.00 -0.85
N THR A 134 -3.68 -10.61 -0.55
CA THR A 134 -3.29 -11.03 0.80
C THR A 134 -1.83 -10.64 1.08
N PRO A 135 -1.54 -9.33 1.24
CA PRO A 135 -0.16 -8.85 1.33
C PRO A 135 0.60 -9.38 2.55
N GLU A 136 -0.08 -9.69 3.63
CA GLU A 136 0.54 -10.14 4.89
C GLU A 136 0.20 -11.59 5.25
N SER A 137 -1.05 -12.00 4.97
CA SER A 137 -1.57 -13.32 5.35
C SER A 137 -2.80 -13.70 4.54
N TYR A 138 -2.96 -14.98 4.24
CA TYR A 138 -4.20 -15.51 3.63
C TYR A 138 -5.43 -15.31 4.54
N SER A 139 -5.24 -15.17 5.85
CA SER A 139 -6.33 -14.85 6.79
C SER A 139 -7.05 -13.54 6.46
N GLN A 140 -6.39 -12.62 5.72
CA GLN A 140 -6.99 -11.38 5.26
C GLN A 140 -8.15 -11.58 4.28
N MET A 141 -8.24 -12.75 3.64
CA MET A 141 -9.28 -13.03 2.66
C MET A 141 -10.68 -13.06 3.28
N TYR A 142 -10.83 -13.55 4.52
CA TYR A 142 -12.14 -13.71 5.15
C TYR A 142 -12.96 -12.40 5.17
N HIS A 143 -12.42 -11.32 5.72
CA HIS A 143 -13.17 -10.07 5.84
C HIS A 143 -13.29 -9.27 4.54
N GLN A 144 -12.54 -9.63 3.51
CA GLN A 144 -12.75 -9.06 2.18
C GLN A 144 -14.03 -9.57 1.53
N VAL A 145 -14.38 -10.85 1.78
CA VAL A 145 -15.51 -11.52 1.12
C VAL A 145 -16.71 -11.78 2.03
N TYR A 146 -16.59 -11.64 3.36
CA TYR A 146 -17.63 -12.05 4.32
C TYR A 146 -18.97 -11.30 4.17
N GLY A 147 -19.00 -10.22 3.42
CA GLY A 147 -20.23 -9.51 3.07
C GLY A 147 -20.90 -10.02 1.79
N VAL A 148 -20.20 -10.82 1.01
CA VAL A 148 -20.67 -11.37 -0.25
C VAL A 148 -21.53 -12.62 0.02
N ARG A 149 -22.71 -12.71 -0.58
CA ARG A 149 -23.68 -13.78 -0.27
C ARG A 149 -23.17 -15.16 -0.55
N ASN A 150 -22.63 -15.38 -1.77
CA ASN A 150 -22.17 -16.68 -2.24
C ASN A 150 -20.65 -16.83 -2.07
N ASN A 151 -20.06 -16.24 -1.02
CA ASN A 151 -18.63 -16.36 -0.79
C ASN A 151 -18.25 -17.78 -0.35
N PRO A 152 -17.01 -18.22 -0.60
CA PRO A 152 -16.55 -19.59 -0.33
C PRO A 152 -16.47 -19.96 1.16
N PHE A 153 -16.66 -19.00 2.08
CA PHE A 153 -16.59 -19.19 3.54
C PHE A 153 -17.93 -18.95 4.23
N ASN A 154 -19.06 -19.08 3.51
CA ASN A 154 -20.40 -18.90 4.07
C ASN A 154 -20.73 -19.88 5.20
N ASP A 155 -20.06 -21.03 5.23
CA ASP A 155 -20.14 -22.02 6.32
C ASP A 155 -19.47 -21.57 7.62
N CYS A 156 -18.75 -20.43 7.59
CA CYS A 156 -18.09 -19.85 8.74
C CYS A 156 -18.83 -18.60 9.23
N VAL A 157 -19.64 -18.77 10.27
CA VAL A 157 -20.49 -17.71 10.85
C VAL A 157 -19.68 -16.46 11.27
N ASN A 158 -18.44 -16.64 11.69
CA ASN A 158 -17.51 -15.58 12.08
C ASN A 158 -16.06 -15.96 11.80
N PHE A 159 -15.15 -14.98 11.97
CA PHE A 159 -13.72 -15.19 11.76
C PHE A 159 -13.11 -16.29 12.63
N TYR A 160 -13.61 -16.51 13.84
CA TYR A 160 -13.05 -17.53 14.71
C TYR A 160 -13.37 -18.93 14.20
N ARG A 161 -14.59 -19.17 13.70
CA ARG A 161 -14.94 -20.42 13.01
C ARG A 161 -14.16 -20.64 11.73
N PHE A 162 -13.90 -19.54 10.99
CA PHE A 162 -12.99 -19.59 9.85
C PHE A 162 -11.57 -19.94 10.30
N SER A 163 -11.06 -19.33 11.37
CA SER A 163 -9.72 -19.61 11.88
C SER A 163 -9.53 -21.04 12.35
N ASP A 164 -10.55 -21.65 12.94
CA ASP A 164 -10.52 -23.05 13.37
C ASP A 164 -10.28 -24.02 12.19
N LYS A 165 -10.80 -23.67 10.98
CA LYS A 165 -10.67 -24.49 9.77
C LYS A 165 -9.45 -24.17 8.92
N TYR A 166 -9.10 -22.87 8.83
CA TYR A 166 -8.21 -22.37 7.79
C TYR A 166 -6.97 -21.63 8.31
N VAL A 167 -6.76 -21.53 9.64
CA VAL A 167 -5.63 -20.79 10.19
C VAL A 167 -4.89 -21.62 11.24
N ARG A 168 -3.58 -21.69 11.15
CA ARG A 168 -2.75 -22.25 12.23
C ARG A 168 -2.59 -21.18 13.32
N VAL A 169 -3.53 -21.16 14.26
CA VAL A 169 -3.49 -20.23 15.38
C VAL A 169 -2.32 -20.55 16.31
N ARG A 170 -1.55 -19.54 16.66
CA ARG A 170 -0.47 -19.66 17.64
C ARG A 170 -0.82 -18.84 18.87
N GLU A 171 -0.78 -19.46 20.03
CA GLU A 171 -0.93 -18.76 21.30
C GLU A 171 0.44 -18.41 21.88
N ARG A 172 0.54 -17.22 22.45
CA ARG A 172 1.72 -16.73 23.14
C ARG A 172 1.30 -16.04 24.43
N LYS A 173 1.98 -16.38 25.50
CA LYS A 173 1.83 -15.68 26.78
C LYS A 173 2.75 -14.46 26.78
N ILE A 174 2.17 -13.26 26.88
CA ILE A 174 2.90 -11.98 26.98
C ILE A 174 2.35 -11.25 28.20
N ASN A 175 3.19 -10.96 29.17
CA ASN A 175 2.80 -10.27 30.40
C ASN A 175 1.58 -10.92 31.10
N GLY A 176 1.57 -12.26 31.19
CA GLY A 176 0.47 -13.01 31.80
C GLY A 176 -0.77 -13.23 30.93
N LEU A 177 -0.91 -12.50 29.82
CA LEU A 177 -2.05 -12.60 28.90
C LEU A 177 -1.76 -13.53 27.73
N TYR A 178 -2.72 -14.37 27.34
CA TYR A 178 -2.64 -15.19 26.14
C TYR A 178 -3.07 -14.38 24.92
N ILE A 179 -2.13 -14.16 23.99
CA ILE A 179 -2.38 -13.46 22.71
C ILE A 179 -2.39 -14.51 21.60
N ARG A 180 -3.47 -14.52 20.82
CA ARG A 180 -3.61 -15.38 19.64
C ARG A 180 -3.12 -14.69 18.39
N ASP A 181 -2.23 -15.34 17.65
CA ASP A 181 -1.71 -14.90 16.36
C ASP A 181 -2.42 -15.69 15.24
N TYR A 182 -3.19 -14.98 14.44
CA TYR A 182 -3.96 -15.50 13.30
C TYR A 182 -3.27 -15.27 11.94
N SER A 183 -2.01 -14.89 11.92
CA SER A 183 -1.29 -14.53 10.68
C SER A 183 -0.91 -15.72 9.80
N LYS A 184 -1.12 -16.96 10.26
CA LYS A 184 -0.77 -18.16 9.50
C LYS A 184 -1.99 -18.83 8.84
N GLY A 185 -2.61 -18.11 7.90
CA GLY A 185 -3.60 -18.70 7.02
C GLY A 185 -3.02 -19.84 6.17
N LEU A 186 -3.80 -20.89 5.96
CA LEU A 186 -3.44 -22.06 5.14
C LEU A 186 -3.67 -21.82 3.66
N ASP A 187 -2.96 -22.53 2.80
CA ASP A 187 -3.11 -22.49 1.34
C ASP A 187 -4.51 -22.89 0.88
N SER A 188 -5.21 -23.72 1.66
CA SER A 188 -6.62 -24.10 1.41
C SER A 188 -7.58 -22.91 1.30
N ILE A 189 -7.23 -21.75 1.87
CA ILE A 189 -7.97 -20.49 1.66
C ILE A 189 -7.94 -20.09 0.18
N LEU A 190 -6.78 -20.16 -0.45
CA LEU A 190 -6.61 -19.83 -1.86
C LEU A 190 -7.30 -20.87 -2.75
N ASP A 191 -7.25 -22.16 -2.38
CA ASP A 191 -7.94 -23.22 -3.12
C ASP A 191 -9.45 -22.99 -3.12
N LYS A 192 -10.03 -22.61 -1.98
CA LYS A 192 -11.45 -22.24 -1.87
C LYS A 192 -11.80 -21.00 -2.70
N MET A 193 -10.87 -20.07 -2.85
CA MET A 193 -11.09 -18.85 -3.63
C MET A 193 -10.94 -19.04 -5.15
N LYS A 194 -10.24 -20.06 -5.64
CA LYS A 194 -9.96 -20.30 -7.07
C LYS A 194 -11.20 -20.19 -7.98
N PRO A 195 -12.38 -20.79 -7.66
CA PRO A 195 -13.57 -20.66 -8.49
C PRO A 195 -14.01 -19.20 -8.69
N TYR A 196 -13.76 -18.35 -7.71
CA TYR A 196 -14.23 -16.95 -7.64
C TYR A 196 -13.18 -15.94 -8.10
N MET A 197 -11.94 -16.38 -8.39
CA MET A 197 -10.83 -15.49 -8.69
C MET A 197 -10.39 -15.59 -10.16
N VAL A 198 -9.91 -14.44 -10.65
CA VAL A 198 -9.06 -14.39 -11.85
C VAL A 198 -7.74 -13.76 -11.45
N ASN A 199 -6.65 -14.53 -11.54
CA ASN A 199 -5.30 -14.05 -11.32
C ASN A 199 -4.70 -13.64 -12.67
N PHE A 200 -4.04 -12.46 -12.71
CA PHE A 200 -3.40 -11.99 -13.93
C PHE A 200 -2.19 -11.11 -13.60
N SER A 201 -1.03 -11.55 -14.06
CA SER A 201 0.24 -10.90 -13.78
C SER A 201 0.63 -9.86 -14.83
N GLN A 202 1.57 -8.97 -14.49
CA GLN A 202 2.20 -8.07 -15.46
C GLN A 202 2.91 -8.83 -16.58
N LYS A 203 3.50 -9.98 -16.27
CA LYS A 203 4.17 -10.84 -17.27
C LYS A 203 3.17 -11.32 -18.33
N GLU A 204 2.00 -11.82 -17.92
CA GLU A 204 0.92 -12.22 -18.84
C GLU A 204 0.38 -11.03 -19.64
N ALA A 205 0.36 -9.83 -19.07
CA ALA A 205 0.01 -8.59 -19.78
C ALA A 205 1.06 -8.12 -20.79
N GLY A 206 2.19 -8.84 -20.90
CA GLY A 206 3.28 -8.54 -21.82
C GLY A 206 4.26 -7.46 -21.32
N PHE A 207 4.29 -7.18 -20.01
CA PHE A 207 5.32 -6.32 -19.43
C PHE A 207 6.64 -7.09 -19.34
N LYS A 208 7.69 -6.49 -19.88
CA LYS A 208 9.05 -7.04 -19.85
C LYS A 208 9.97 -6.27 -18.91
N THR A 209 9.41 -5.41 -18.06
CA THR A 209 10.18 -4.53 -17.16
C THR A 209 10.87 -5.34 -16.08
N SER A 210 12.20 -5.26 -16.02
CA SER A 210 12.98 -5.72 -14.87
C SER A 210 13.13 -4.60 -13.84
N ILE A 211 13.01 -4.94 -12.56
CA ILE A 211 13.25 -3.99 -11.46
C ILE A 211 14.61 -4.29 -10.86
N LYS A 212 15.53 -3.33 -10.92
CA LYS A 212 16.83 -3.40 -10.26
C LYS A 212 16.81 -2.50 -9.03
N GLU A 213 17.00 -3.10 -7.86
CA GLU A 213 17.08 -2.37 -6.59
C GLU A 213 18.53 -2.29 -6.11
N GLN A 214 18.89 -1.15 -5.57
CA GLN A 214 20.20 -0.91 -4.95
C GLN A 214 20.03 -0.19 -3.62
N VAL A 215 20.76 -0.64 -2.61
CA VAL A 215 20.88 0.05 -1.32
C VAL A 215 22.16 0.86 -1.31
N LEU A 216 22.04 2.15 -1.06
CA LEU A 216 23.14 3.08 -0.91
C LEU A 216 23.22 3.49 0.57
N HIS A 217 24.42 3.48 1.14
CA HIS A 217 24.63 3.83 2.54
C HIS A 217 25.29 5.20 2.66
N VAL A 218 24.73 6.03 3.52
CA VAL A 218 25.21 7.38 3.83
C VAL A 218 25.68 7.44 5.27
N LYS A 219 26.90 7.93 5.49
CA LYS A 219 27.34 8.28 6.85
C LYS A 219 26.68 9.60 7.23
N LEU A 220 25.96 9.60 8.35
CA LEU A 220 25.41 10.80 8.97
C LEU A 220 26.52 11.52 9.76
N LYS A 221 26.22 12.71 10.28
CA LYS A 221 27.11 13.41 11.21
C LYS A 221 27.28 12.61 12.49
N ASP A 222 28.45 12.64 13.09
CA ASP A 222 28.74 11.90 14.30
C ASP A 222 27.79 12.30 15.46
N LEU A 223 27.44 13.58 15.57
CA LEU A 223 26.42 14.07 16.51
C LEU A 223 25.06 13.32 16.39
N THR A 224 24.64 12.98 15.16
CA THR A 224 23.38 12.25 14.96
C THR A 224 23.46 10.83 15.53
N TYR A 225 24.59 10.18 15.39
CA TYR A 225 24.85 8.86 15.99
C TYR A 225 24.95 8.93 17.52
N ASP A 226 25.56 9.99 18.05
CA ASP A 226 25.65 10.21 19.52
C ASP A 226 24.27 10.39 20.13
N ILE A 227 23.41 11.20 19.50
CA ILE A 227 22.01 11.37 19.91
C ILE A 227 21.26 10.03 19.88
N ALA A 228 21.41 9.25 18.80
CA ALA A 228 20.76 7.95 18.69
C ALA A 228 21.26 6.95 19.75
N SER A 229 22.56 6.96 20.05
CA SER A 229 23.19 6.11 21.07
C SER A 229 22.74 6.51 22.49
N LYS A 230 22.69 7.82 22.77
CA LYS A 230 22.17 8.35 24.05
C LYS A 230 20.69 7.94 24.22
N LEU A 231 19.87 8.09 23.19
CA LEU A 231 18.45 7.73 23.26
C LEU A 231 18.23 6.23 23.48
N LYS A 232 19.07 5.36 22.90
CA LYS A 232 19.01 3.91 23.14
C LYS A 232 19.29 3.55 24.61
N ARG A 233 20.24 4.23 25.23
CA ARG A 233 20.67 3.99 26.60
C ARG A 233 19.70 4.58 27.63
N ASP A 234 19.36 5.88 27.47
CA ASP A 234 18.71 6.68 28.48
C ASP A 234 17.18 6.76 28.27
N LEU A 235 16.68 6.39 27.07
CA LEU A 235 15.27 6.43 26.66
C LEU A 235 14.62 7.81 26.67
N VAL A 236 15.37 8.82 27.07
CA VAL A 236 14.96 10.23 27.11
C VAL A 236 16.17 11.12 26.80
N ILE A 237 15.93 12.19 26.05
CA ILE A 237 16.88 13.29 25.85
C ILE A 237 16.12 14.58 26.11
N GLU A 238 16.57 15.32 27.11
CA GLU A 238 16.05 16.63 27.47
C GLU A 238 16.95 17.70 26.85
N GLY A 239 16.37 18.63 26.13
CA GLY A 239 16.96 19.87 25.69
C GLY A 239 16.34 21.04 26.45
N ASP A 240 16.76 22.26 26.15
CA ASP A 240 16.30 23.46 26.88
C ASP A 240 14.79 23.70 26.74
N GLU A 241 14.22 23.42 25.57
CA GLU A 241 12.80 23.67 25.27
C GLU A 241 12.05 22.40 24.79
N GLU A 242 12.75 21.35 24.40
CA GLU A 242 12.15 20.18 23.73
C GLU A 242 12.68 18.86 24.30
N ILE A 243 11.82 17.86 24.30
CA ILE A 243 12.12 16.53 24.84
C ILE A 243 11.95 15.46 23.75
N ILE A 244 12.90 14.53 23.68
CA ILE A 244 12.78 13.31 22.90
C ILE A 244 12.55 12.15 23.87
N LEU A 245 11.32 11.62 23.91
CA LEU A 245 10.95 10.51 24.79
C LEU A 245 10.78 9.21 24.00
N ALA A 246 11.40 8.13 24.49
CA ALA A 246 11.38 6.79 23.91
C ALA A 246 11.10 5.70 24.96
N ASP A 247 10.21 6.00 25.91
CA ASP A 247 9.83 5.20 27.09
C ASP A 247 9.24 3.82 26.76
N THR A 248 8.84 3.60 25.52
CA THR A 248 8.32 2.32 25.06
C THR A 248 9.10 1.81 23.84
N PRO A 249 9.17 0.48 23.62
CA PRO A 249 9.84 -0.08 22.43
C PRO A 249 9.25 0.44 21.10
N VAL A 250 7.97 0.80 21.07
CA VAL A 250 7.33 1.40 19.89
C VAL A 250 7.87 2.80 19.65
N LYS A 251 7.90 3.64 20.69
CA LYS A 251 8.45 4.99 20.61
C LYS A 251 9.94 4.96 20.27
N LEU A 252 10.72 4.10 20.90
CA LEU A 252 12.15 3.96 20.62
C LEU A 252 12.39 3.57 19.15
N MET A 253 11.67 2.58 18.63
CA MET A 253 11.75 2.19 17.22
C MET A 253 11.44 3.37 16.28
N MET A 254 10.38 4.14 16.58
CA MET A 254 10.00 5.30 15.77
C MET A 254 11.00 6.43 15.86
N LYS A 255 11.50 6.76 17.05
CA LYS A 255 12.49 7.84 17.26
C LYS A 255 13.84 7.49 16.63
N LEU A 256 14.32 6.26 16.77
CA LEU A 256 15.54 5.82 16.07
C LEU A 256 15.38 5.89 14.56
N HIS A 257 14.22 5.50 14.03
CA HIS A 257 13.94 5.59 12.60
C HIS A 257 13.95 7.06 12.10
N GLN A 258 13.50 8.00 12.91
CA GLN A 258 13.59 9.43 12.62
C GLN A 258 15.05 9.91 12.69
N LEU A 259 15.77 9.61 13.77
CA LEU A 259 17.16 10.04 13.94
C LEU A 259 18.07 9.53 12.81
N TYR A 260 17.95 8.26 12.44
CA TYR A 260 18.70 7.69 11.32
C TYR A 260 18.28 8.23 9.93
N SER A 261 17.17 8.95 9.86
CA SER A 261 16.82 9.71 8.66
C SER A 261 17.32 11.16 8.68
N GLY A 262 17.99 11.58 9.76
CA GLY A 262 18.48 12.95 9.97
C GLY A 262 17.42 13.89 10.52
N THR A 263 16.34 13.35 11.13
CA THR A 263 15.22 14.15 11.62
C THR A 263 14.83 13.76 13.04
N VAL A 264 14.05 14.60 13.70
CA VAL A 264 13.48 14.31 15.00
C VAL A 264 12.07 14.89 15.10
N LYS A 265 11.20 14.20 15.83
CA LYS A 265 9.92 14.74 16.30
C LYS A 265 9.91 14.71 17.82
N PHE A 266 9.68 15.86 18.44
CA PHE A 266 9.63 16.05 19.89
C PHE A 266 8.28 15.64 20.48
N GLU A 267 8.20 15.60 21.80
CA GLU A 267 6.93 15.31 22.51
C GLU A 267 5.91 16.44 22.38
N SER A 268 6.36 17.68 22.21
CA SER A 268 5.51 18.84 21.87
C SER A 268 4.72 18.67 20.58
N GLY A 269 5.20 17.76 19.69
CA GLY A 269 4.66 17.56 18.34
C GLY A 269 5.47 18.29 17.27
N ASN A 270 6.36 19.21 17.65
CA ASN A 270 7.31 19.88 16.76
C ASN A 270 8.27 18.86 16.13
N HIS A 271 8.84 19.22 15.00
CA HIS A 271 9.84 18.40 14.34
C HIS A 271 10.96 19.27 13.75
N MET A 272 12.12 18.68 13.62
CA MET A 272 13.32 19.38 13.16
C MET A 272 14.20 18.49 12.29
N VAL A 273 14.88 19.09 11.33
CA VAL A 273 15.98 18.48 10.59
C VAL A 273 17.27 18.70 11.36
N ILE A 274 17.93 17.62 11.78
CA ILE A 274 19.19 17.67 12.54
C ILE A 274 20.39 17.33 11.66
N ASP A 275 20.15 16.65 10.52
CA ASP A 275 21.20 16.20 9.62
C ASP A 275 20.73 16.18 8.17
N PHE A 276 21.45 16.89 7.30
CA PHE A 276 21.14 16.98 5.87
C PHE A 276 21.92 15.98 5.02
N SER A 277 22.75 15.12 5.60
CA SER A 277 23.67 14.25 4.86
C SER A 277 22.97 13.40 3.81
N LYS A 278 21.78 12.84 4.12
CA LYS A 278 21.00 12.05 3.13
C LYS A 278 20.49 12.92 1.97
N ALA A 279 19.90 14.08 2.27
CA ALA A 279 19.37 14.97 1.24
C ALA A 279 20.48 15.46 0.29
N LEU A 280 21.61 15.89 0.86
CA LEU A 280 22.79 16.32 0.11
C LEU A 280 23.38 15.19 -0.73
N PHE A 281 23.47 13.98 -0.17
CA PHE A 281 23.92 12.80 -0.89
C PHE A 281 23.02 12.51 -2.10
N ILE A 282 21.69 12.50 -1.91
CA ILE A 282 20.73 12.25 -2.99
C ILE A 282 20.89 13.30 -4.09
N LYS A 283 20.93 14.59 -3.74
CA LYS A 283 21.12 15.68 -4.72
C LYS A 283 22.41 15.51 -5.51
N LYS A 284 23.53 15.22 -4.84
CA LYS A 284 24.83 15.02 -5.46
C LYS A 284 24.87 13.78 -6.35
N HIS A 285 24.37 12.64 -5.86
CA HIS A 285 24.44 11.34 -6.53
C HIS A 285 23.59 11.29 -7.81
N PHE A 286 22.43 11.94 -7.80
CA PHE A 286 21.48 11.94 -8.91
C PHE A 286 21.42 13.29 -9.66
N LYS A 287 22.47 14.08 -9.63
CA LYS A 287 22.51 15.47 -10.15
C LYS A 287 21.99 15.64 -11.57
N THR A 288 22.21 14.66 -12.46
CA THR A 288 21.82 14.72 -13.87
C THR A 288 20.54 13.94 -14.20
N LYS A 289 19.83 13.48 -13.19
CA LYS A 289 18.65 12.60 -13.34
C LYS A 289 17.41 13.24 -12.80
N LYS A 290 16.29 13.01 -13.48
CA LYS A 290 14.98 13.37 -12.99
C LYS A 290 14.46 12.25 -12.09
N ILE A 291 14.36 12.52 -10.79
CA ILE A 291 14.05 11.49 -9.80
C ILE A 291 12.72 11.75 -9.09
N ALA A 292 12.09 10.63 -8.70
CA ALA A 292 10.97 10.65 -7.77
C ALA A 292 11.46 10.17 -6.40
N ILE A 293 11.40 11.04 -5.39
CA ILE A 293 11.90 10.78 -4.04
C ILE A 293 10.73 10.43 -3.13
N PHE A 294 10.76 9.23 -2.57
CA PHE A 294 9.81 8.84 -1.54
C PHE A 294 10.37 9.12 -0.15
N TYR A 295 9.60 9.86 0.65
CA TYR A 295 9.91 10.18 2.04
C TYR A 295 8.82 9.64 2.98
N LYS A 296 9.14 9.49 4.28
CA LYS A 296 8.23 9.00 5.30
C LYS A 296 7.79 10.12 6.27
N PHE A 297 8.72 10.85 6.83
CA PHE A 297 8.48 11.87 7.85
C PHE A 297 8.39 13.28 7.25
N LYS A 298 7.59 14.16 7.85
CA LYS A 298 7.43 15.55 7.37
C LYS A 298 8.75 16.31 7.33
N ALA A 299 9.60 16.16 8.35
CA ALA A 299 10.90 16.80 8.41
C ALA A 299 11.86 16.33 7.28
N GLU A 300 11.69 15.12 6.75
CA GLU A 300 12.45 14.69 5.56
C GLU A 300 12.08 15.50 4.32
N LEU A 301 10.79 15.85 4.18
CA LEU A 301 10.37 16.76 3.09
C LEU A 301 10.98 18.16 3.26
N GLU A 302 11.09 18.65 4.49
CA GLU A 302 11.75 19.93 4.77
C GLU A 302 13.24 19.89 4.41
N ALA A 303 13.94 18.81 4.81
CA ALA A 303 15.33 18.60 4.41
C ALA A 303 15.49 18.58 2.88
N LEU A 304 14.60 17.93 2.16
CA LEU A 304 14.60 17.90 0.70
C LEU A 304 14.30 19.27 0.10
N LYS A 305 13.29 20.00 0.59
CA LYS A 305 12.97 21.36 0.13
C LYS A 305 14.13 22.33 0.34
N MET A 306 14.74 22.32 1.52
CA MET A 306 15.91 23.18 1.81
C MET A 306 17.12 22.83 0.94
N THR A 307 17.30 21.55 0.61
CA THR A 307 18.45 21.09 -0.20
C THR A 307 18.25 21.37 -1.70
N TYR A 308 17.06 21.17 -2.22
CA TYR A 308 16.76 21.27 -3.66
C TYR A 308 16.24 22.64 -4.09
N GLY A 309 15.58 23.40 -3.20
CA GLY A 309 14.94 24.67 -3.54
C GLY A 309 13.93 24.51 -4.69
N GLU A 310 14.05 25.35 -5.70
CA GLU A 310 13.20 25.41 -6.89
C GLU A 310 13.26 24.12 -7.78
N GLU A 311 14.28 23.27 -7.61
CA GLU A 311 14.43 22.01 -8.36
C GLU A 311 13.47 20.90 -7.89
N LEU A 312 12.69 21.11 -6.82
CA LEU A 312 11.80 20.14 -6.22
C LEU A 312 10.34 20.60 -6.29
N THR A 313 9.45 19.66 -6.57
CA THR A 313 8.01 19.85 -6.43
C THR A 313 7.37 18.73 -5.60
N THR A 314 6.17 18.94 -5.09
CA THR A 314 5.30 17.92 -4.52
C THR A 314 4.10 17.62 -5.40
N GLU A 315 3.93 18.35 -6.50
CA GLU A 315 2.78 18.30 -7.39
C GLU A 315 3.05 17.48 -8.65
N LEU A 316 2.26 16.42 -8.86
CA LEU A 316 2.40 15.52 -10.01
C LEU A 316 2.25 16.25 -11.36
N LYS A 317 1.39 17.26 -11.43
CA LYS A 317 1.17 18.02 -12.66
C LYS A 317 2.44 18.78 -13.05
N GLU A 318 3.05 19.47 -12.10
CA GLU A 318 4.29 20.21 -12.30
C GLU A 318 5.46 19.28 -12.62
N PHE A 319 5.58 18.15 -11.89
CA PHE A 319 6.58 17.14 -12.18
C PHE A 319 6.52 16.65 -13.63
N ARG A 320 5.31 16.41 -14.16
CA ARG A 320 5.14 15.92 -15.54
C ARG A 320 5.52 16.94 -16.60
N SER A 321 5.24 18.21 -16.36
CA SER A 321 5.44 19.30 -17.33
C SER A 321 6.81 19.99 -17.25
N THR A 322 7.61 19.72 -16.20
CA THR A 322 8.90 20.38 -15.97
C THR A 322 10.03 19.37 -15.80
N LYS A 323 11.28 19.87 -15.65
CA LYS A 323 12.43 19.06 -15.29
C LYS A 323 12.63 18.87 -13.78
N LYS A 324 11.74 19.42 -12.94
CA LYS A 324 11.83 19.32 -11.48
C LYS A 324 11.76 17.88 -11.01
N ASN A 325 12.44 17.59 -9.92
CA ASN A 325 12.29 16.35 -9.15
C ASN A 325 11.00 16.38 -8.35
N ILE A 326 10.46 15.22 -7.96
CA ILE A 326 9.26 15.17 -7.13
C ILE A 326 9.55 14.48 -5.80
N ALA A 327 9.02 15.06 -4.70
CA ALA A 327 9.00 14.42 -3.39
C ALA A 327 7.58 13.97 -3.03
N LEU A 328 7.42 12.70 -2.66
CA LEU A 328 6.14 12.08 -2.35
C LEU A 328 6.22 11.32 -1.03
N GLN A 329 5.24 11.50 -0.15
CA GLN A 329 5.15 10.67 1.05
C GLN A 329 4.81 9.23 0.67
N ILE A 330 5.54 8.25 1.19
CA ILE A 330 5.40 6.83 0.82
C ILE A 330 3.94 6.37 0.89
N VAL A 331 3.25 6.59 2.02
CA VAL A 331 1.88 6.12 2.22
C VAL A 331 0.90 6.73 1.22
N SER A 332 1.06 8.01 0.89
CA SER A 332 0.17 8.71 -0.03
C SER A 332 0.56 8.58 -1.50
N GLY A 333 1.83 8.31 -1.78
CA GLY A 333 2.38 8.19 -3.14
C GLY A 333 2.45 6.75 -3.66
N ARG A 334 2.23 5.74 -2.81
CA ARG A 334 2.31 4.33 -3.21
C ARG A 334 1.19 3.86 -4.12
N GLU A 335 0.11 4.60 -4.25
CA GLU A 335 -1.08 4.19 -5.00
C GLU A 335 -1.63 5.30 -5.91
N GLY A 336 -2.28 4.91 -7.00
CA GLY A 336 -3.04 5.80 -7.86
C GLY A 336 -2.22 6.78 -8.71
N ILE A 337 -0.87 6.72 -8.71
CA ILE A 337 -0.02 7.66 -9.45
C ILE A 337 0.89 6.96 -10.46
N SER A 338 1.29 7.71 -11.48
CA SER A 338 2.30 7.29 -12.46
C SER A 338 3.51 8.21 -12.41
N LEU A 339 4.69 7.60 -12.30
CA LEU A 339 6.00 8.28 -12.27
C LEU A 339 6.84 7.87 -13.50
N LYS A 340 6.18 7.65 -14.64
CA LYS A 340 6.85 7.22 -15.89
C LYS A 340 7.90 8.22 -16.39
N GLU A 341 7.75 9.48 -16.01
CA GLU A 341 8.64 10.59 -16.35
C GLU A 341 9.94 10.60 -15.52
N ALA A 342 10.01 9.82 -14.44
CA ALA A 342 11.22 9.70 -13.63
C ALA A 342 12.23 8.75 -14.27
N ASP A 343 13.52 9.10 -14.19
CA ASP A 343 14.62 8.19 -14.52
C ASP A 343 14.75 7.09 -13.46
N TYR A 344 14.64 7.51 -12.18
CA TYR A 344 14.78 6.64 -11.00
C TYR A 344 13.75 6.94 -9.94
N ILE A 345 13.39 5.91 -9.15
CA ILE A 345 12.77 6.07 -7.85
C ILE A 345 13.86 6.02 -6.80
N VAL A 346 13.87 7.00 -5.90
CA VAL A 346 14.80 7.10 -4.79
C VAL A 346 14.00 7.13 -3.49
N TYR A 347 14.28 6.21 -2.58
CA TYR A 347 13.69 6.20 -1.26
C TYR A 347 14.64 6.88 -0.29
N TYR A 348 14.24 8.03 0.23
CA TYR A 348 14.92 8.71 1.32
C TYR A 348 14.86 7.88 2.61
N ASN A 349 13.74 7.22 2.80
CA ASN A 349 13.49 6.35 3.93
C ASN A 349 12.58 5.18 3.52
N ILE A 350 12.39 4.20 4.40
CA ILE A 350 11.56 3.02 4.18
C ILE A 350 10.37 3.00 5.15
N ASP A 351 9.24 2.47 4.73
CA ASP A 351 8.09 2.26 5.62
C ASP A 351 8.15 0.86 6.26
N PHE A 352 7.57 0.72 7.45
CA PHE A 352 7.47 -0.57 8.14
C PHE A 352 6.55 -1.56 7.43
N SER A 353 5.69 -1.09 6.54
CA SER A 353 4.69 -1.88 5.83
C SER A 353 5.24 -2.52 4.56
N ALA A 354 5.11 -3.83 4.47
CA ALA A 354 5.40 -4.58 3.25
C ALA A 354 4.52 -4.12 2.07
N THR A 355 3.25 -3.77 2.34
CA THR A 355 2.35 -3.23 1.31
C THR A 355 2.89 -1.93 0.71
N SER A 356 3.41 -1.02 1.54
CA SER A 356 4.02 0.24 1.08
C SER A 356 5.21 -0.04 0.15
N TYR A 357 6.07 -0.98 0.53
CA TYR A 357 7.22 -1.40 -0.27
C TYR A 357 6.79 -1.93 -1.65
N TRP A 358 5.90 -2.93 -1.69
CA TRP A 358 5.53 -3.61 -2.93
C TRP A 358 4.72 -2.72 -3.88
N GLN A 359 3.87 -1.84 -3.37
CA GLN A 359 3.03 -0.97 -4.21
C GLN A 359 3.78 0.24 -4.78
N SER A 360 4.72 0.83 -4.01
CA SER A 360 5.43 2.04 -4.45
C SER A 360 6.47 1.77 -5.53
N ARG A 361 7.13 0.61 -5.53
CA ARG A 361 8.22 0.28 -6.45
C ARG A 361 7.80 0.19 -7.93
N ASP A 362 6.53 -0.12 -8.20
CA ASP A 362 6.03 -0.28 -9.57
C ASP A 362 5.55 1.03 -10.22
N ARG A 363 5.76 2.19 -9.56
CA ARG A 363 5.21 3.47 -10.05
C ARG A 363 5.83 3.99 -11.34
N MET A 364 7.01 3.52 -11.75
CA MET A 364 7.63 3.83 -13.05
C MET A 364 7.30 2.82 -14.15
N THR A 365 6.81 1.64 -13.83
CA THR A 365 6.59 0.55 -14.79
C THR A 365 5.63 0.96 -15.89
N THR A 366 6.05 0.82 -17.14
CA THR A 366 5.21 1.00 -18.34
C THR A 366 5.47 -0.15 -19.30
N LYS A 367 4.58 -0.36 -20.28
CA LYS A 367 4.71 -1.47 -21.22
C LYS A 367 6.02 -1.41 -22.05
N ASN A 368 6.50 -0.18 -22.33
CA ASN A 368 7.68 0.07 -23.15
C ASN A 368 8.97 0.24 -22.33
N ARG A 369 8.89 0.23 -20.99
CA ARG A 369 10.05 0.42 -20.15
C ARG A 369 10.64 -0.92 -19.75
N LEU A 370 11.84 -1.22 -20.24
CA LEU A 370 12.52 -2.50 -20.02
C LEU A 370 13.20 -2.60 -18.66
N LYS A 371 13.57 -1.44 -18.05
CA LYS A 371 14.30 -1.43 -16.78
C LYS A 371 13.86 -0.28 -15.87
N ASN A 372 13.52 -0.62 -14.64
CA ASN A 372 13.33 0.32 -13.55
C ASN A 372 14.50 0.22 -12.58
N SER A 373 15.14 1.34 -12.28
CA SER A 373 16.17 1.39 -11.23
C SER A 373 15.59 2.09 -10.00
N ILE A 374 15.70 1.43 -8.87
CA ILE A 374 15.21 1.88 -7.56
C ILE A 374 16.41 1.96 -6.62
N TYR A 375 16.52 3.06 -5.91
CA TYR A 375 17.59 3.30 -4.95
C TYR A 375 17.01 3.53 -3.55
N TRP A 376 17.52 2.78 -2.59
CA TRP A 376 17.23 2.92 -1.17
C TRP A 376 18.39 3.62 -0.50
N VAL A 377 18.17 4.78 0.08
CA VAL A 377 19.23 5.57 0.72
C VAL A 377 19.10 5.42 2.23
N PHE A 378 19.94 4.52 2.78
CA PHE A 378 19.92 4.20 4.20
C PHE A 378 21.11 4.82 4.92
N SER A 379 20.96 5.11 6.19
CA SER A 379 22.08 5.51 7.04
C SER A 379 22.98 4.30 7.34
N LYS A 380 24.27 4.52 7.49
CA LYS A 380 25.14 3.50 8.08
C LYS A 380 24.66 3.21 9.50
N HIS A 381 24.61 1.95 9.89
CA HIS A 381 24.14 1.49 11.21
C HIS A 381 22.70 1.84 11.56
N GLY A 382 21.88 2.21 10.57
CA GLY A 382 20.47 2.54 10.76
C GLY A 382 19.55 1.32 10.74
N ILE A 383 18.39 1.49 11.38
CA ILE A 383 17.31 0.49 11.43
C ILE A 383 16.73 0.14 10.04
N GLU A 384 16.96 0.98 9.03
CA GLU A 384 16.35 0.83 7.70
C GLU A 384 16.73 -0.48 7.02
N ASN A 385 17.95 -1.00 7.25
CA ASN A 385 18.38 -2.28 6.68
C ASN A 385 17.53 -3.45 7.20
N GLU A 386 17.20 -3.46 8.49
CA GLU A 386 16.40 -4.53 9.10
C GLU A 386 14.94 -4.43 8.66
N ILE A 387 14.43 -3.20 8.51
CA ILE A 387 13.09 -2.98 7.91
C ILE A 387 13.06 -3.53 6.48
N TYR A 388 14.08 -3.22 5.67
CA TYR A 388 14.18 -3.69 4.28
C TYR A 388 14.20 -5.22 4.19
N LYS A 389 14.98 -5.89 5.04
CA LYS A 389 15.02 -7.37 5.12
C LYS A 389 13.66 -7.99 5.45
N ALA A 390 12.84 -7.32 6.26
CA ALA A 390 11.51 -7.81 6.61
C ALA A 390 10.51 -7.62 5.46
N VAL A 391 10.41 -6.38 4.91
CA VAL A 391 9.38 -6.03 3.92
C VAL A 391 9.62 -6.71 2.57
N THR A 392 10.87 -6.96 2.20
CA THR A 392 11.21 -7.75 0.99
C THR A 392 10.69 -9.19 1.06
N LYS A 393 10.57 -9.74 2.28
CA LYS A 393 9.97 -11.07 2.55
C LYS A 393 8.45 -11.02 2.75
N LYS A 394 7.79 -9.96 2.32
CA LYS A 394 6.35 -9.72 2.51
C LYS A 394 5.89 -9.74 3.97
N LYS A 395 6.75 -9.25 4.88
CA LYS A 395 6.45 -9.15 6.32
C LYS A 395 6.59 -7.71 6.76
N ASP A 396 5.59 -7.21 7.50
CA ASP A 396 5.72 -5.91 8.14
C ASP A 396 6.80 -5.93 9.22
N TYR A 397 7.57 -4.86 9.31
CA TYR A 397 8.53 -4.69 10.38
C TYR A 397 7.80 -4.21 11.65
N THR A 398 7.77 -5.06 12.64
CA THR A 398 7.02 -4.86 13.88
C THR A 398 7.95 -4.63 15.07
N VAL A 399 7.40 -4.17 16.20
CA VAL A 399 8.14 -4.04 17.48
C VAL A 399 8.85 -5.33 17.89
N ARG A 400 8.32 -6.50 17.50
CA ARG A 400 8.96 -7.78 17.77
C ARG A 400 10.24 -7.95 16.96
N HIS A 401 10.24 -7.57 15.69
CA HIS A 401 11.46 -7.57 14.88
C HIS A 401 12.47 -6.61 15.50
N PHE A 402 12.03 -5.38 15.82
CA PHE A 402 12.86 -4.38 16.45
C PHE A 402 13.51 -4.84 17.76
N LYS A 403 12.75 -5.45 18.69
CA LYS A 403 13.32 -5.98 19.95
C LYS A 403 14.39 -7.04 19.73
N LYS A 404 14.24 -7.88 18.70
CA LYS A 404 15.24 -8.88 18.33
C LYS A 404 16.50 -8.21 17.74
N ASP A 405 16.31 -7.21 16.90
CA ASP A 405 17.38 -6.55 16.18
C ASP A 405 18.09 -5.49 17.03
N LEU A 406 17.46 -5.00 18.12
CA LEU A 406 18.00 -3.97 19.01
C LEU A 406 19.34 -4.38 19.64
N LEU A 407 19.58 -5.68 19.82
CA LEU A 407 20.85 -6.21 20.33
C LEU A 407 21.99 -6.10 19.31
N SER A 408 21.66 -5.94 18.03
CA SER A 408 22.63 -5.82 16.90
C SER A 408 22.72 -4.40 16.32
N LEU A 409 21.85 -3.51 16.77
CA LEU A 409 21.85 -2.06 16.42
C LEU A 409 22.63 -1.25 17.47
#